data_5d49185f73b37f761dc3396bd43744b5
#
_entry.id   5d49185f73b37f761dc3396bd43744b5
#
_cell.length_a   1.000
_cell.length_b   1.000
_cell.length_c   1.000
_cell.angle_alpha   90.00
_cell.angle_beta   90.00
_cell.angle_gamma   90.00
#
_symmetry.space_group_name_H-M   'P 1'
#
loop_
_entity.id
_entity.type
_entity.pdbx_description
1 polymer ?
#
loop_
_entity_poly.entity_id
_entity_poly.type
_entity_poly.pdbx_seq_one_letter_code
_entity_poly.pdbx_strand_id
1 'polypeptide(L)'
;NMTEASMLHKELNEAEEKLEQIKKRFHKRNDVKHLEVTEEDIAEVVSQWTKIPVSRLAESESAKLNKLEQTLHKRVIGQDEAVTAVAKSIKRGRVGLKDPKRPIGSFLFLGPTGVGKTELSKALAEALFGDENSMIRVDMSEYMEKHSVAKMIGSPPGYVGHDDGGQLSEQVRRHPYSVVLFDEIEKAHPDVFNILLQVLDDGHITDSQGRKVDFRNTVIIMTSNAGAKAIIEPKKLGFTQQEDQKADYKRMKANVMDEVKQLFRPEFLNRIDEIIVFHPLNEDNMKKIVGLMCKEVVQRAKEQ
;
A
#
# COMPACT_ATOMS: atom_id res chain seq x y z
N ASN A 1 6.47 -78.55 -25.47
CA ASN A 1 7.45 -78.09 -26.42
C ASN A 1 8.56 -77.33 -25.69
N MET A 2 9.76 -77.95 -25.63
CA MET A 2 10.93 -77.37 -24.95
C MET A 2 11.39 -76.02 -25.53
N THR A 3 11.18 -75.82 -26.82
CA THR A 3 11.51 -74.60 -27.55
C THR A 3 10.59 -73.43 -27.22
N GLU A 4 9.34 -73.68 -27.05
CA GLU A 4 8.33 -72.65 -26.69
C GLU A 4 8.50 -72.18 -25.23
N ALA A 5 8.83 -73.08 -24.31
CA ALA A 5 9.16 -72.73 -22.93
C ALA A 5 10.43 -71.90 -22.81
N SER A 6 11.44 -72.16 -23.66
CA SER A 6 12.69 -71.39 -23.72
C SER A 6 12.46 -69.98 -24.28
N MET A 7 11.58 -69.82 -25.28
CA MET A 7 11.22 -68.49 -25.84
C MET A 7 10.44 -67.66 -24.83
N LEU A 8 9.45 -68.23 -24.15
CA LEU A 8 8.68 -67.59 -23.11
C LEU A 8 9.55 -67.15 -21.92
N HIS A 9 10.53 -67.98 -21.54
CA HIS A 9 11.46 -67.64 -20.47
C HIS A 9 12.36 -66.44 -20.86
N LYS A 10 12.75 -66.34 -22.14
CA LYS A 10 13.54 -65.24 -22.67
C LYS A 10 12.72 -63.94 -22.71
N GLU A 11 11.45 -63.99 -23.15
CA GLU A 11 10.54 -62.85 -23.13
C GLU A 11 10.23 -62.39 -21.71
N LEU A 12 10.11 -63.31 -20.74
CA LEU A 12 9.89 -62.99 -19.35
C LEU A 12 11.08 -62.20 -18.76
N ASN A 13 12.33 -62.69 -19.02
CA ASN A 13 13.54 -62.03 -18.56
C ASN A 13 13.71 -60.63 -19.18
N GLU A 14 13.44 -60.51 -20.49
CA GLU A 14 13.46 -59.20 -21.16
C GLU A 14 12.40 -58.23 -20.63
N ALA A 15 11.21 -58.74 -20.25
CA ALA A 15 10.18 -57.93 -19.67
C ALA A 15 10.52 -57.50 -18.22
N GLU A 16 11.13 -58.40 -17.42
CA GLU A 16 11.63 -58.08 -16.08
C GLU A 16 12.74 -57.04 -16.09
N GLU A 17 13.71 -57.16 -17.01
CA GLU A 17 14.77 -56.18 -17.18
C GLU A 17 14.20 -54.78 -17.57
N LYS A 18 13.23 -54.74 -18.48
CA LYS A 18 12.54 -53.50 -18.87
C LYS A 18 11.79 -52.91 -17.68
N LEU A 19 11.12 -53.75 -16.89
CA LEU A 19 10.40 -53.29 -15.68
C LEU A 19 11.36 -52.68 -14.65
N GLU A 20 12.51 -53.33 -14.43
CA GLU A 20 13.54 -52.78 -13.53
C GLU A 20 14.17 -51.47 -14.03
N GLN A 21 14.41 -51.35 -15.33
CA GLN A 21 14.86 -50.10 -15.91
C GLN A 21 13.82 -48.99 -15.78
N ILE A 22 12.54 -49.28 -15.97
CA ILE A 22 11.44 -48.34 -15.80
C ILE A 22 11.33 -47.97 -14.32
N LYS A 23 11.41 -48.91 -13.38
CA LYS A 23 11.42 -48.64 -11.93
C LYS A 23 12.60 -47.74 -11.55
N LYS A 24 13.82 -48.04 -12.04
CA LYS A 24 15.01 -47.22 -11.77
C LYS A 24 14.86 -45.81 -12.35
N ARG A 25 14.28 -45.67 -13.57
CA ARG A 25 13.97 -44.37 -14.16
C ARG A 25 12.90 -43.60 -13.38
N PHE A 26 11.86 -44.34 -12.88
CA PHE A 26 10.79 -43.76 -12.07
C PHE A 26 11.31 -43.33 -10.69
N HIS A 27 12.16 -44.13 -10.04
CA HIS A 27 12.81 -43.75 -8.80
C HIS A 27 13.77 -42.58 -8.97
N LYS A 28 14.54 -42.57 -10.08
CA LYS A 28 15.44 -41.45 -10.40
C LYS A 28 14.71 -40.15 -10.81
N ARG A 29 13.49 -40.28 -11.32
CA ARG A 29 12.58 -39.15 -11.61
C ARG A 29 11.75 -38.74 -10.39
N ASN A 30 11.50 -39.66 -9.48
CA ASN A 30 10.86 -39.52 -8.19
C ASN A 30 11.89 -39.51 -7.03
N ASP A 31 13.16 -39.27 -7.28
CA ASP A 31 14.00 -38.52 -6.38
C ASP A 31 13.50 -37.06 -6.42
N VAL A 32 12.20 -36.91 -6.29
CA VAL A 32 11.56 -35.81 -5.64
C VAL A 32 12.23 -35.78 -4.27
N LYS A 33 13.17 -34.87 -4.05
CA LYS A 33 13.49 -34.36 -2.74
C LYS A 33 12.21 -34.49 -1.95
N HIS A 34 12.22 -35.17 -0.84
CA HIS A 34 11.12 -35.11 0.11
C HIS A 34 10.84 -33.63 0.23
N LEU A 35 9.77 -33.16 -0.41
CA LEU A 35 9.29 -31.80 -0.26
C LEU A 35 8.77 -31.78 1.18
N GLU A 36 9.68 -31.50 2.09
CA GLU A 36 9.30 -31.18 3.45
C GLU A 36 8.48 -29.90 3.32
N VAL A 37 7.23 -29.98 3.71
CA VAL A 37 6.36 -28.81 3.78
C VAL A 37 6.96 -27.93 4.86
N THR A 38 7.51 -26.79 4.44
CA THR A 38 8.15 -25.84 5.35
C THR A 38 7.10 -24.91 5.96
N GLU A 39 7.47 -24.23 7.04
CA GLU A 39 6.64 -23.15 7.59
C GLU A 39 6.36 -22.05 6.55
N GLU A 40 7.28 -21.84 5.63
CA GLU A 40 7.15 -20.86 4.54
C GLU A 40 6.06 -21.27 3.54
N ASP A 41 5.97 -22.56 3.19
CA ASP A 41 4.93 -23.10 2.28
C ASP A 41 3.54 -22.94 2.91
N ILE A 42 3.41 -23.23 4.20
CA ILE A 42 2.16 -23.04 4.94
C ILE A 42 1.81 -21.57 5.03
N ALA A 43 2.79 -20.71 5.33
CA ALA A 43 2.60 -19.27 5.41
C ALA A 43 2.15 -18.68 4.06
N GLU A 44 2.66 -19.20 2.94
CA GLU A 44 2.25 -18.77 1.60
C GLU A 44 0.79 -19.14 1.31
N VAL A 45 0.39 -20.40 1.59
CA VAL A 45 -1.01 -20.83 1.42
C VAL A 45 -1.96 -20.02 2.29
N VAL A 46 -1.60 -19.80 3.56
CA VAL A 46 -2.40 -18.98 4.48
C VAL A 46 -2.50 -17.54 3.98
N SER A 47 -1.41 -16.99 3.45
CA SER A 47 -1.41 -15.63 2.86
C SER A 47 -2.36 -15.53 1.66
N GLN A 48 -2.37 -16.55 0.79
CA GLN A 48 -3.28 -16.58 -0.36
C GLN A 48 -4.75 -16.64 0.06
N TRP A 49 -5.07 -17.39 1.11
CA TRP A 49 -6.45 -17.56 1.58
C TRP A 49 -6.97 -16.35 2.38
N THR A 50 -6.14 -15.84 3.28
CA THR A 50 -6.55 -14.79 4.21
C THR A 50 -6.27 -13.39 3.71
N LYS A 51 -5.48 -13.25 2.62
CA LYS A 51 -4.91 -11.99 2.13
C LYS A 51 -4.05 -11.27 3.19
N ILE A 52 -3.60 -12.00 4.20
CA ILE A 52 -2.66 -11.53 5.21
C ILE A 52 -1.26 -11.95 4.75
N PRO A 53 -0.28 -11.05 4.62
CA PRO A 53 1.08 -11.37 4.13
C PRO A 53 1.90 -12.15 5.17
N VAL A 54 1.43 -13.36 5.57
CA VAL A 54 2.03 -14.18 6.63
C VAL A 54 3.43 -14.68 6.24
N SER A 55 3.65 -15.00 4.95
CA SER A 55 4.95 -15.45 4.42
C SER A 55 6.08 -14.43 4.59
N ARG A 56 5.74 -13.15 4.76
CA ARG A 56 6.70 -12.05 4.96
C ARG A 56 6.95 -11.70 6.42
N LEU A 57 6.23 -12.30 7.36
CA LEU A 57 6.48 -12.14 8.79
C LEU A 57 7.76 -12.87 9.24
N ALA A 58 8.28 -13.82 8.44
CA ALA A 58 9.49 -14.58 8.73
C ALA A 58 10.79 -13.76 8.57
N GLU A 59 10.88 -12.79 7.66
CA GLU A 59 11.94 -11.79 7.72
C GLU A 59 11.68 -10.85 8.89
N SER A 60 12.67 -10.63 9.74
CA SER A 60 12.49 -9.74 10.89
C SER A 60 11.89 -8.42 10.42
N GLU A 61 10.67 -8.10 10.86
CA GLU A 61 9.98 -6.83 10.51
C GLU A 61 10.90 -5.63 10.72
N SER A 62 11.78 -5.72 11.70
CA SER A 62 12.83 -4.73 11.98
C SER A 62 13.77 -4.50 10.79
N ALA A 63 14.16 -5.55 10.05
CA ALA A 63 15.07 -5.40 8.90
C ALA A 63 14.36 -4.69 7.72
N LYS A 64 13.10 -5.01 7.45
CA LYS A 64 12.28 -4.35 6.42
C LYS A 64 12.04 -2.88 6.77
N LEU A 65 11.67 -2.61 8.02
CA LEU A 65 11.45 -1.24 8.49
C LEU A 65 12.74 -0.41 8.45
N ASN A 66 13.91 -1.02 8.72
CA ASN A 66 15.18 -0.31 8.59
C ASN A 66 15.51 0.07 7.14
N LYS A 67 15.15 -0.77 6.17
CA LYS A 67 15.36 -0.53 4.74
C LYS A 67 14.24 0.27 4.08
N LEU A 68 13.12 0.52 4.79
CA LEU A 68 11.92 1.17 4.24
C LEU A 68 12.25 2.48 3.53
N GLU A 69 12.98 3.38 4.18
CA GLU A 69 13.39 4.66 3.62
C GLU A 69 14.18 4.51 2.31
N GLN A 70 15.15 3.59 2.29
CA GLN A 70 15.94 3.30 1.10
C GLN A 70 15.09 2.70 -0.03
N THR A 71 14.11 1.87 0.30
CA THR A 71 13.20 1.26 -0.67
C THR A 71 12.30 2.31 -1.29
N LEU A 72 11.75 3.23 -0.49
CA LEU A 72 10.91 4.32 -0.98
C LEU A 72 11.70 5.29 -1.87
N HIS A 73 12.95 5.62 -1.53
CA HIS A 73 13.82 6.48 -2.35
C HIS A 73 14.17 5.92 -3.72
N LYS A 74 14.13 4.59 -3.92
CA LYS A 74 14.35 3.99 -5.24
C LYS A 74 13.25 4.33 -6.23
N ARG A 75 12.03 4.54 -5.74
CA ARG A 75 10.83 4.75 -6.55
C ARG A 75 10.37 6.21 -6.55
N VAL A 76 10.50 6.91 -5.41
CA VAL A 76 10.06 8.29 -5.23
C VAL A 76 11.25 9.24 -5.31
N ILE A 77 11.28 10.05 -6.35
CA ILE A 77 12.38 10.97 -6.65
C ILE A 77 12.01 12.40 -6.23
N GLY A 78 12.95 13.10 -5.59
CA GLY A 78 12.84 14.53 -5.29
C GLY A 78 11.89 14.89 -4.15
N GLN A 79 11.55 13.92 -3.29
CA GLN A 79 10.67 14.10 -2.12
C GLN A 79 11.31 13.54 -0.84
N ASP A 80 12.58 13.84 -0.61
CA ASP A 80 13.38 13.21 0.45
C ASP A 80 12.79 13.44 1.85
N GLU A 81 12.30 14.66 2.11
CA GLU A 81 11.66 14.98 3.40
C GLU A 81 10.36 14.21 3.62
N ALA A 82 9.56 14.05 2.57
CA ALA A 82 8.31 13.29 2.63
C ALA A 82 8.59 11.81 2.92
N VAL A 83 9.53 11.20 2.20
CA VAL A 83 9.94 9.81 2.37
C VAL A 83 10.47 9.58 3.79
N THR A 84 11.35 10.43 4.27
CA THR A 84 11.93 10.33 5.62
C THR A 84 10.85 10.47 6.71
N ALA A 85 9.91 11.43 6.57
CA ALA A 85 8.84 11.64 7.53
C ALA A 85 7.89 10.41 7.60
N VAL A 86 7.48 9.88 6.44
CA VAL A 86 6.66 8.66 6.36
C VAL A 86 7.38 7.48 7.00
N ALA A 87 8.64 7.22 6.61
CA ALA A 87 9.40 6.09 7.13
C ALA A 87 9.57 6.15 8.65
N LYS A 88 9.86 7.33 9.21
CA LYS A 88 9.97 7.55 10.66
C LYS A 88 8.64 7.31 11.37
N SER A 89 7.54 7.81 10.83
CA SER A 89 6.21 7.65 11.44
C SER A 89 5.78 6.18 11.45
N ILE A 90 5.97 5.45 10.34
CA ILE A 90 5.68 4.01 10.26
C ILE A 90 6.55 3.22 11.25
N LYS A 91 7.85 3.52 11.35
CA LYS A 91 8.74 2.89 12.34
C LYS A 91 8.23 3.10 13.77
N ARG A 92 7.83 4.33 14.14
CA ARG A 92 7.25 4.63 15.46
C ARG A 92 5.98 3.84 15.74
N GLY A 93 5.09 3.72 14.74
CA GLY A 93 3.85 2.96 14.83
C GLY A 93 4.09 1.47 15.10
N ARG A 94 5.07 0.87 14.42
CA ARG A 94 5.36 -0.58 14.52
C ARG A 94 6.16 -0.96 15.78
N VAL A 95 6.94 -0.06 16.35
CA VAL A 95 7.71 -0.31 17.61
C VAL A 95 6.80 -0.25 18.86
N GLY A 96 5.49 -0.01 18.69
CA GLY A 96 4.54 0.02 19.82
C GLY A 96 4.55 1.32 20.63
N LEU A 97 5.13 2.38 20.11
CA LEU A 97 5.11 3.71 20.74
C LEU A 97 3.79 4.47 20.49
N LYS A 98 2.88 3.87 19.71
CA LYS A 98 1.59 4.43 19.34
C LYS A 98 0.46 3.64 20.01
N ASP A 99 -0.69 4.26 20.17
CA ASP A 99 -1.91 3.58 20.65
C ASP A 99 -2.26 2.40 19.70
N PRO A 100 -2.34 1.16 20.22
CA PRO A 100 -2.62 -0.03 19.40
C PRO A 100 -4.01 -0.03 18.78
N LYS A 101 -4.91 0.85 19.22
CA LYS A 101 -6.24 1.01 18.64
C LYS A 101 -6.21 1.79 17.31
N ARG A 102 -5.20 2.61 17.07
CA ARG A 102 -5.11 3.49 15.91
C ARG A 102 -4.50 2.78 14.69
N PRO A 103 -4.73 3.26 13.44
CA PRO A 103 -4.05 2.77 12.25
C PRO A 103 -2.52 2.82 12.39
N ILE A 104 -1.79 2.01 11.61
CA ILE A 104 -0.30 1.97 11.60
C ILE A 104 0.28 3.37 11.40
N GLY A 105 -0.31 4.14 10.49
CA GLY A 105 0.07 5.52 10.21
C GLY A 105 -1.07 6.29 9.58
N SER A 106 -1.13 7.59 9.83
CA SER A 106 -2.09 8.51 9.22
C SER A 106 -1.38 9.75 8.70
N PHE A 107 -1.55 10.04 7.41
CA PHE A 107 -0.80 11.07 6.70
C PHE A 107 -1.71 11.98 5.92
N LEU A 108 -1.40 13.28 5.90
CA LEU A 108 -1.99 14.24 4.98
C LEU A 108 -0.91 14.75 4.03
N PHE A 109 -1.02 14.42 2.75
CA PHE A 109 -0.10 14.82 1.69
C PHE A 109 -0.64 16.07 0.99
N LEU A 110 0.10 17.16 1.10
CA LEU A 110 -0.25 18.47 0.54
C LEU A 110 0.64 18.80 -0.64
N GLY A 111 0.07 19.41 -1.67
CA GLY A 111 0.85 19.87 -2.83
C GLY A 111 0.11 19.75 -4.15
N PRO A 112 0.68 20.34 -5.22
CA PRO A 112 0.06 20.31 -6.54
C PRO A 112 -0.06 18.89 -7.10
N THR A 113 -0.82 18.75 -8.17
CA THR A 113 -0.90 17.49 -8.93
C THR A 113 0.44 17.14 -9.58
N GLY A 114 0.73 15.84 -9.69
CA GLY A 114 1.92 15.36 -10.41
C GLY A 114 3.24 15.40 -9.63
N VAL A 115 3.26 15.76 -8.36
CA VAL A 115 4.49 15.81 -7.54
C VAL A 115 4.88 14.48 -6.89
N GLY A 116 4.08 13.42 -7.07
CA GLY A 116 4.40 12.08 -6.57
C GLY A 116 3.62 11.62 -5.32
N LYS A 117 2.53 12.30 -4.90
CA LYS A 117 1.71 11.91 -3.75
C LYS A 117 1.17 10.47 -3.87
N THR A 118 0.54 10.16 -4.99
CA THR A 118 -0.01 8.81 -5.27
C THR A 118 1.11 7.79 -5.45
N GLU A 119 2.25 8.18 -6.04
CA GLU A 119 3.39 7.28 -6.23
C GLU A 119 4.02 6.86 -4.90
N LEU A 120 4.17 7.80 -3.95
CA LEU A 120 4.63 7.45 -2.59
C LEU A 120 3.64 6.50 -1.89
N SER A 121 2.33 6.67 -2.11
CA SER A 121 1.30 5.77 -1.54
C SER A 121 1.42 4.35 -2.10
N LYS A 122 1.64 4.19 -3.41
CA LYS A 122 1.90 2.91 -4.07
C LYS A 122 3.20 2.26 -3.60
N ALA A 123 4.29 3.04 -3.57
CA ALA A 123 5.57 2.56 -3.08
C ALA A 123 5.49 2.08 -1.63
N LEU A 124 4.69 2.76 -0.80
CA LEU A 124 4.46 2.37 0.59
C LEU A 124 3.65 1.08 0.69
N ALA A 125 2.61 0.89 -0.14
CA ALA A 125 1.83 -0.34 -0.20
C ALA A 125 2.72 -1.54 -0.58
N GLU A 126 3.55 -1.38 -1.60
CA GLU A 126 4.51 -2.40 -2.03
C GLU A 126 5.54 -2.72 -0.92
N ALA A 127 6.13 -1.70 -0.29
CA ALA A 127 7.16 -1.88 0.72
C ALA A 127 6.63 -2.55 2.01
N LEU A 128 5.41 -2.22 2.45
CA LEU A 128 4.82 -2.73 3.69
C LEU A 128 4.07 -4.06 3.49
N PHE A 129 3.29 -4.15 2.41
CA PHE A 129 2.38 -5.27 2.17
C PHE A 129 2.78 -6.14 0.98
N GLY A 130 3.80 -5.69 0.22
CA GLY A 130 4.45 -6.49 -0.80
C GLY A 130 3.83 -6.48 -2.17
N ASP A 131 2.75 -5.76 -2.36
CA ASP A 131 2.06 -5.57 -3.63
C ASP A 131 1.55 -4.14 -3.69
N GLU A 132 1.79 -3.44 -4.80
CA GLU A 132 1.23 -2.10 -5.01
C GLU A 132 -0.30 -2.10 -5.10
N ASN A 133 -0.89 -3.26 -5.46
CA ASN A 133 -2.35 -3.44 -5.48
C ASN A 133 -2.96 -3.56 -4.07
N SER A 134 -2.14 -3.70 -3.02
CA SER A 134 -2.58 -3.56 -1.62
C SER A 134 -2.91 -2.12 -1.25
N MET A 135 -3.32 -1.31 -2.23
CA MET A 135 -3.78 0.06 -2.07
C MET A 135 -5.26 0.17 -2.45
N ILE A 136 -6.08 0.63 -1.50
CA ILE A 136 -7.48 0.98 -1.71
C ILE A 136 -7.55 2.48 -1.98
N ARG A 137 -7.92 2.88 -3.20
CA ARG A 137 -8.06 4.28 -3.56
C ARG A 137 -9.52 4.68 -3.55
N VAL A 138 -9.82 5.78 -2.86
CA VAL A 138 -11.15 6.38 -2.77
C VAL A 138 -11.05 7.83 -3.21
N ASP A 139 -11.67 8.18 -4.32
CA ASP A 139 -11.73 9.55 -4.86
C ASP A 139 -12.84 10.33 -4.15
N MET A 140 -12.47 11.36 -3.43
CA MET A 140 -13.43 12.16 -2.67
C MET A 140 -14.33 13.05 -3.54
N SER A 141 -14.02 13.20 -4.83
CA SER A 141 -14.93 13.85 -5.78
C SER A 141 -16.25 13.09 -5.95
N GLU A 142 -16.28 11.78 -5.69
CA GLU A 142 -17.47 10.95 -5.71
C GLU A 142 -18.30 11.08 -4.41
N TYR A 143 -17.75 11.69 -3.37
CA TYR A 143 -18.35 11.80 -2.03
C TYR A 143 -18.61 13.24 -1.60
N MET A 144 -18.93 14.11 -2.55
CA MET A 144 -19.23 15.52 -2.30
C MET A 144 -20.63 15.73 -1.71
N GLU A 145 -21.55 14.81 -1.94
CA GLU A 145 -22.94 14.92 -1.51
C GLU A 145 -23.24 13.98 -0.34
N LYS A 146 -24.18 14.40 0.51
CA LYS A 146 -24.54 13.63 1.73
C LYS A 146 -24.98 12.19 1.43
N HIS A 147 -25.71 11.96 0.37
CA HIS A 147 -26.16 10.61 0.01
C HIS A 147 -25.00 9.71 -0.48
N SER A 148 -23.94 10.30 -1.00
CA SER A 148 -22.75 9.55 -1.44
C SER A 148 -21.99 8.94 -0.25
N VAL A 149 -22.07 9.55 0.95
CA VAL A 149 -21.45 9.02 2.16
C VAL A 149 -22.00 7.64 2.52
N ALA A 150 -23.31 7.40 2.26
CA ALA A 150 -23.91 6.09 2.45
C ALA A 150 -23.28 5.01 1.56
N LYS A 151 -22.75 5.35 0.38
CA LYS A 151 -22.01 4.39 -0.47
C LYS A 151 -20.69 3.95 0.18
N MET A 152 -20.10 4.78 1.02
CA MET A 152 -18.81 4.47 1.66
C MET A 152 -18.95 3.39 2.74
N ILE A 153 -19.95 3.52 3.62
CA ILE A 153 -20.16 2.63 4.78
C ILE A 153 -21.41 1.75 4.67
N GLY A 154 -22.21 1.93 3.62
CA GLY A 154 -23.47 1.23 3.37
C GLY A 154 -24.69 2.09 3.68
N SER A 155 -25.83 1.78 3.03
CA SER A 155 -27.10 2.46 3.24
C SER A 155 -27.79 1.94 4.51
N PRO A 156 -28.46 2.81 5.30
CA PRO A 156 -29.24 2.37 6.44
C PRO A 156 -30.38 1.40 6.05
N PRO A 157 -30.88 0.59 7.00
CA PRO A 157 -32.01 -0.30 6.75
C PRO A 157 -33.22 0.44 6.18
N GLY A 158 -33.82 -0.11 5.14
CA GLY A 158 -34.99 0.48 4.48
C GLY A 158 -34.67 1.38 3.28
N TYR A 159 -33.41 1.65 2.97
CA TYR A 159 -33.00 2.37 1.77
C TYR A 159 -32.51 1.42 0.68
N VAL A 160 -32.65 1.83 -0.59
CA VAL A 160 -32.15 1.08 -1.75
C VAL A 160 -30.62 0.93 -1.64
N GLY A 161 -30.13 -0.30 -1.84
CA GLY A 161 -28.69 -0.61 -1.74
C GLY A 161 -28.20 -0.97 -0.32
N HIS A 162 -29.11 -1.26 0.63
CA HIS A 162 -28.71 -1.72 1.98
C HIS A 162 -27.95 -3.05 1.94
N ASP A 163 -28.32 -3.95 1.03
CA ASP A 163 -27.71 -5.29 0.91
C ASP A 163 -26.32 -5.25 0.23
N ASP A 164 -26.00 -4.18 -0.51
CA ASP A 164 -24.74 -4.09 -1.26
C ASP A 164 -23.52 -3.81 -0.39
N GLY A 165 -23.72 -3.46 0.90
CA GLY A 165 -22.63 -3.04 1.80
C GLY A 165 -21.97 -1.72 1.38
N GLY A 166 -21.09 -1.17 2.22
CA GLY A 166 -20.34 0.03 1.87
C GLY A 166 -19.08 -0.30 1.07
N GLN A 167 -18.78 0.49 0.05
CA GLN A 167 -17.62 0.25 -0.82
C GLN A 167 -16.31 0.22 -0.03
N LEU A 168 -16.07 1.22 0.84
CA LEU A 168 -14.87 1.27 1.67
C LEU A 168 -14.87 0.16 2.71
N SER A 169 -15.97 -0.03 3.42
CA SER A 169 -16.07 -1.04 4.47
C SER A 169 -15.83 -2.44 3.96
N GLU A 170 -16.37 -2.79 2.79
CA GLU A 170 -16.20 -4.09 2.18
C GLU A 170 -14.78 -4.30 1.65
N GLN A 171 -14.15 -3.27 1.02
CA GLN A 171 -12.77 -3.36 0.53
C GLN A 171 -11.79 -3.55 1.68
N VAL A 172 -11.90 -2.78 2.77
CA VAL A 172 -11.01 -2.92 3.93
C VAL A 172 -11.24 -4.24 4.66
N ARG A 173 -12.48 -4.71 4.76
CA ARG A 173 -12.79 -6.03 5.34
C ARG A 173 -12.13 -7.16 4.56
N ARG A 174 -12.07 -7.06 3.22
CA ARG A 174 -11.40 -8.05 2.35
C ARG A 174 -9.89 -7.92 2.35
N HIS A 175 -9.38 -6.69 2.52
CA HIS A 175 -7.95 -6.37 2.50
C HIS A 175 -7.56 -5.58 3.75
N PRO A 176 -7.50 -6.24 4.94
CA PRO A 176 -7.25 -5.56 6.21
C PRO A 176 -5.81 -5.04 6.33
N TYR A 177 -4.89 -5.52 5.50
CA TYR A 177 -3.50 -5.05 5.40
C TYR A 177 -3.33 -4.28 4.10
N SER A 178 -3.67 -2.99 4.14
CA SER A 178 -3.67 -2.15 2.94
C SER A 178 -3.30 -0.70 3.26
N VAL A 179 -2.92 0.03 2.22
CA VAL A 179 -2.87 1.49 2.24
C VAL A 179 -4.23 2.00 1.75
N VAL A 180 -4.92 2.78 2.56
CA VAL A 180 -6.17 3.43 2.17
C VAL A 180 -5.87 4.87 1.80
N LEU A 181 -6.00 5.18 0.52
CA LEU A 181 -5.75 6.51 -0.05
C LEU A 181 -7.08 7.23 -0.30
N PHE A 182 -7.31 8.30 0.44
CA PHE A 182 -8.40 9.26 0.20
C PHE A 182 -7.86 10.41 -0.64
N ASP A 183 -8.21 10.43 -1.92
CA ASP A 183 -7.70 11.42 -2.87
C ASP A 183 -8.60 12.65 -2.90
N GLU A 184 -7.99 13.87 -2.92
CA GLU A 184 -8.68 15.17 -2.92
C GLU A 184 -9.66 15.36 -1.74
N ILE A 185 -9.17 15.11 -0.51
CA ILE A 185 -9.98 15.10 0.71
C ILE A 185 -10.74 16.42 0.95
N GLU A 186 -10.26 17.55 0.43
CA GLU A 186 -10.93 18.85 0.51
C GLU A 186 -12.27 18.89 -0.20
N LYS A 187 -12.55 17.97 -1.12
CA LYS A 187 -13.82 17.88 -1.84
C LYS A 187 -14.89 17.08 -1.09
N ALA A 188 -14.48 16.34 -0.06
CA ALA A 188 -15.37 15.45 0.66
C ALA A 188 -16.48 16.20 1.41
N HIS A 189 -17.67 15.59 1.45
CA HIS A 189 -18.75 16.07 2.31
C HIS A 189 -18.33 16.06 3.80
N PRO A 190 -18.77 17.03 4.61
CA PRO A 190 -18.42 17.08 6.05
C PRO A 190 -18.64 15.78 6.83
N ASP A 191 -19.63 14.98 6.48
CA ASP A 191 -19.90 13.69 7.16
C ASP A 191 -18.79 12.64 6.92
N VAL A 192 -18.01 12.75 5.83
CA VAL A 192 -16.84 11.89 5.60
C VAL A 192 -15.79 12.11 6.68
N PHE A 193 -15.59 13.36 7.10
CA PHE A 193 -14.65 13.68 8.18
C PHE A 193 -15.05 13.05 9.52
N ASN A 194 -16.35 12.90 9.80
CA ASN A 194 -16.81 12.21 11.00
C ASN A 194 -16.45 10.71 10.97
N ILE A 195 -16.54 10.06 9.79
CA ILE A 195 -16.12 8.68 9.58
C ILE A 195 -14.60 8.57 9.76
N LEU A 196 -13.84 9.49 9.15
CA LEU A 196 -12.37 9.50 9.26
C LEU A 196 -11.92 9.73 10.70
N LEU A 197 -12.58 10.60 11.47
CA LEU A 197 -12.29 10.79 12.89
C LEU A 197 -12.46 9.48 13.66
N GLN A 198 -13.52 8.72 13.41
CA GLN A 198 -13.71 7.42 14.03
C GLN A 198 -12.60 6.42 13.64
N VAL A 199 -12.20 6.39 12.36
CA VAL A 199 -11.05 5.57 11.90
C VAL A 199 -9.77 5.97 12.62
N LEU A 200 -9.48 7.27 12.71
CA LEU A 200 -8.24 7.78 13.26
C LEU A 200 -8.13 7.64 14.79
N ASP A 201 -9.26 7.64 15.50
CA ASP A 201 -9.30 7.52 16.97
C ASP A 201 -9.48 6.07 17.42
N ASP A 202 -10.51 5.40 16.88
CA ASP A 202 -10.92 4.08 17.35
C ASP A 202 -10.34 2.94 16.49
N GLY A 203 -9.77 3.26 15.33
CA GLY A 203 -9.23 2.28 14.38
C GLY A 203 -10.27 1.35 13.77
N HIS A 204 -11.55 1.67 13.86
CA HIS A 204 -12.62 0.89 13.24
C HIS A 204 -13.81 1.77 12.90
N ILE A 205 -14.63 1.31 11.96
CA ILE A 205 -15.94 1.88 11.68
C ILE A 205 -17.00 0.78 11.84
N THR A 206 -18.24 1.19 12.08
CA THR A 206 -19.38 0.30 12.04
C THR A 206 -20.12 0.55 10.72
N ASP A 207 -20.28 -0.50 9.92
CA ASP A 207 -21.01 -0.41 8.66
C ASP A 207 -22.54 -0.39 8.90
N SER A 208 -23.30 -0.19 7.82
CA SER A 208 -24.78 -0.17 7.87
C SER A 208 -25.41 -1.49 8.33
N GLN A 209 -24.68 -2.60 8.28
CA GLN A 209 -25.13 -3.91 8.73
C GLN A 209 -24.72 -4.19 10.21
N GLY A 210 -24.16 -3.20 10.89
CA GLY A 210 -23.70 -3.34 12.29
C GLY A 210 -22.38 -4.08 12.44
N ARG A 211 -21.66 -4.37 11.36
CA ARG A 211 -20.36 -5.08 11.41
C ARG A 211 -19.25 -4.07 11.67
N LYS A 212 -18.32 -4.43 12.55
CA LYS A 212 -17.10 -3.66 12.78
C LYS A 212 -16.06 -3.96 11.71
N VAL A 213 -15.59 -2.93 11.04
CA VAL A 213 -14.52 -2.99 10.05
C VAL A 213 -13.25 -2.41 10.66
N ASP A 214 -12.19 -3.20 10.72
CA ASP A 214 -10.94 -2.90 11.42
C ASP A 214 -9.93 -2.23 10.50
N PHE A 215 -9.44 -1.04 10.90
CA PHE A 215 -8.43 -0.25 10.20
C PHE A 215 -7.07 -0.23 10.93
N ARG A 216 -6.91 -0.94 12.04
CA ARG A 216 -5.67 -0.92 12.84
C ARG A 216 -4.44 -1.38 12.08
N ASN A 217 -4.63 -2.27 11.11
CA ASN A 217 -3.55 -2.78 10.27
C ASN A 217 -3.42 -2.04 8.94
N THR A 218 -4.11 -0.93 8.77
CA THR A 218 -4.02 -0.11 7.56
C THR A 218 -3.12 1.11 7.77
N VAL A 219 -2.66 1.68 6.67
CA VAL A 219 -2.06 3.02 6.61
C VAL A 219 -3.05 3.94 5.93
N ILE A 220 -3.42 5.02 6.59
CA ILE A 220 -4.36 6.02 6.07
C ILE A 220 -3.56 7.15 5.43
N ILE A 221 -3.80 7.41 4.14
CA ILE A 221 -3.20 8.52 3.41
C ILE A 221 -4.34 9.37 2.85
N MET A 222 -4.29 10.65 3.10
CA MET A 222 -5.20 11.64 2.53
C MET A 222 -4.38 12.58 1.65
N THR A 223 -4.82 12.87 0.43
CA THR A 223 -4.17 13.87 -0.42
C THR A 223 -5.03 15.12 -0.50
N SER A 224 -4.39 16.26 -0.62
CA SER A 224 -5.06 17.54 -0.89
C SER A 224 -4.20 18.43 -1.76
N ASN A 225 -4.88 19.21 -2.59
CA ASN A 225 -4.26 20.26 -3.38
C ASN A 225 -4.30 21.62 -2.65
N ALA A 226 -4.73 21.64 -1.39
CA ALA A 226 -4.68 22.83 -0.54
C ALA A 226 -3.25 23.38 -0.47
N GLY A 227 -3.11 24.69 -0.53
CA GLY A 227 -1.80 25.36 -0.52
C GLY A 227 -1.00 25.23 -1.83
N ALA A 228 -1.54 24.58 -2.88
CA ALA A 228 -0.82 24.41 -4.15
C ALA A 228 -0.35 25.74 -4.75
N LYS A 229 -1.15 26.80 -4.64
CA LYS A 229 -0.76 28.17 -5.11
C LYS A 229 0.42 28.73 -4.33
N ALA A 230 0.44 28.55 -3.00
CA ALA A 230 1.53 29.00 -2.16
C ALA A 230 2.83 28.22 -2.40
N ILE A 231 2.73 26.98 -2.94
CA ILE A 231 3.86 26.14 -3.30
C ILE A 231 4.43 26.55 -4.68
N ILE A 232 3.56 26.82 -5.65
CA ILE A 232 3.94 27.14 -7.04
C ILE A 232 4.45 28.60 -7.15
N GLU A 233 3.80 29.53 -6.46
CA GLU A 233 4.13 30.96 -6.46
C GLU A 233 4.52 31.42 -5.04
N PRO A 234 5.73 31.11 -4.57
CA PRO A 234 6.18 31.64 -3.29
C PRO A 234 6.22 33.20 -3.38
N LYS A 235 5.42 33.87 -2.54
CA LYS A 235 5.44 35.32 -2.46
C LYS A 235 6.85 35.78 -2.10
N LYS A 236 7.61 36.27 -3.10
CA LYS A 236 8.91 36.90 -2.89
C LYS A 236 8.67 38.27 -2.24
N LEU A 237 8.69 38.33 -0.93
CA LEU A 237 8.72 39.55 -0.15
C LEU A 237 10.18 39.86 0.20
N GLY A 238 10.81 40.75 -0.57
CA GLY A 238 12.07 41.42 -0.22
C GLY A 238 13.31 40.94 -0.97
N PHE A 239 14.13 41.90 -1.30
CA PHE A 239 15.44 41.80 -1.93
C PHE A 239 16.47 41.22 -0.97
N THR A 240 16.67 39.91 -0.95
CA THR A 240 17.87 39.30 -0.37
C THR A 240 18.25 38.10 -1.21
N GLN A 241 19.32 38.31 -1.98
CA GLN A 241 20.05 37.29 -2.71
C GLN A 241 20.89 36.48 -1.72
N GLN A 242 20.29 35.51 -1.06
CA GLN A 242 20.98 34.33 -0.56
C GLN A 242 19.91 33.29 -0.37
N GLU A 243 19.88 32.32 -1.30
CA GLU A 243 18.94 31.20 -1.31
C GLU A 243 19.29 30.21 -0.20
N ASP A 244 18.76 30.45 0.98
CA ASP A 244 18.72 29.42 2.02
C ASP A 244 17.49 28.55 1.79
N GLN A 245 17.64 27.51 0.95
CA GLN A 245 16.57 26.57 0.55
C GLN A 245 15.77 26.05 1.75
N LYS A 246 16.40 25.92 2.91
CA LYS A 246 15.76 25.52 4.15
C LYS A 246 14.83 26.59 4.74
N ALA A 247 15.20 27.85 4.62
CA ALA A 247 14.38 28.95 5.12
C ALA A 247 13.14 29.16 4.23
N ASP A 248 13.31 29.04 2.92
CA ASP A 248 12.21 29.13 1.95
C ASP A 248 11.22 27.98 2.11
N TYR A 249 11.70 26.76 2.37
CA TYR A 249 10.84 25.62 2.69
C TYR A 249 10.01 25.85 3.95
N LYS A 250 10.62 26.34 5.03
CA LYS A 250 9.88 26.61 6.27
C LYS A 250 8.78 27.66 6.06
N ARG A 251 9.06 28.72 5.29
CA ARG A 251 8.07 29.76 4.96
C ARG A 251 6.92 29.18 4.11
N MET A 252 7.26 28.43 3.07
CA MET A 252 6.29 27.75 2.22
C MET A 252 5.40 26.83 3.06
N LYS A 253 6.00 26.00 3.90
CA LYS A 253 5.27 25.10 4.80
C LYS A 253 4.33 25.85 5.75
N ALA A 254 4.76 26.98 6.30
CA ALA A 254 3.93 27.80 7.18
C ALA A 254 2.70 28.34 6.42
N ASN A 255 2.89 28.91 5.24
CA ASN A 255 1.79 29.42 4.41
C ASN A 255 0.78 28.33 4.03
N VAL A 256 1.27 27.14 3.63
CA VAL A 256 0.42 26.00 3.33
C VAL A 256 -0.35 25.54 4.56
N MET A 257 0.31 25.49 5.73
CA MET A 257 -0.35 25.12 6.98
C MET A 257 -1.45 26.12 7.41
N ASP A 258 -1.30 27.40 7.10
CA ASP A 258 -2.34 28.38 7.41
C ASP A 258 -3.58 28.18 6.51
N GLU A 259 -3.43 27.84 5.22
CA GLU A 259 -4.54 27.45 4.36
C GLU A 259 -5.20 26.16 4.82
N VAL A 260 -4.42 25.16 5.21
CA VAL A 260 -4.91 23.88 5.71
C VAL A 260 -5.76 24.06 6.98
N LYS A 261 -5.34 24.93 7.92
CA LYS A 261 -6.11 25.23 9.15
C LYS A 261 -7.43 25.95 8.86
N GLN A 262 -7.54 26.63 7.72
CA GLN A 262 -8.82 27.25 7.30
C GLN A 262 -9.77 26.23 6.66
N LEU A 263 -9.25 25.22 5.99
CA LEU A 263 -10.03 24.20 5.28
C LEU A 263 -10.48 23.06 6.20
N PHE A 264 -9.62 22.65 7.11
CA PHE A 264 -9.86 21.48 7.97
C PHE A 264 -10.00 21.88 9.43
N ARG A 265 -10.92 21.22 10.11
CA ARG A 265 -11.14 21.45 11.54
C ARG A 265 -9.90 21.09 12.36
N PRO A 266 -9.53 21.87 13.39
CA PRO A 266 -8.37 21.57 14.23
C PRO A 266 -8.42 20.16 14.86
N GLU A 267 -9.62 19.70 15.22
CA GLU A 267 -9.85 18.37 15.75
C GLU A 267 -9.36 17.28 14.78
N PHE A 268 -9.66 17.40 13.49
CA PHE A 268 -9.23 16.47 12.46
C PHE A 268 -7.70 16.49 12.27
N LEU A 269 -7.12 17.69 12.16
CA LEU A 269 -5.67 17.85 11.98
C LEU A 269 -4.85 17.26 13.13
N ASN A 270 -5.36 17.36 14.36
CA ASN A 270 -4.70 16.83 15.56
C ASN A 270 -4.70 15.30 15.64
N ARG A 271 -5.50 14.62 14.83
CA ARG A 271 -5.55 13.15 14.77
C ARG A 271 -4.58 12.56 13.72
N ILE A 272 -4.05 13.40 12.85
CA ILE A 272 -3.12 13.01 11.80
C ILE A 272 -1.71 12.94 12.38
N ASP A 273 -1.00 11.85 12.12
CA ASP A 273 0.36 11.66 12.63
C ASP A 273 1.36 12.61 12.01
N GLU A 274 1.29 12.83 10.69
CA GLU A 274 2.19 13.73 9.98
C GLU A 274 1.46 14.43 8.82
N ILE A 275 1.69 15.74 8.72
CA ILE A 275 1.26 16.56 7.59
C ILE A 275 2.48 16.86 6.75
N ILE A 276 2.48 16.42 5.50
CA ILE A 276 3.63 16.40 4.62
C ILE A 276 3.37 17.27 3.40
N VAL A 277 4.24 18.25 3.18
CA VAL A 277 4.17 19.16 2.03
C VAL A 277 5.12 18.66 0.96
N PHE A 278 4.60 18.38 -0.24
CA PHE A 278 5.36 17.95 -1.40
C PHE A 278 5.89 19.16 -2.17
N HIS A 279 7.14 19.06 -2.60
CA HIS A 279 7.79 20.11 -3.40
C HIS A 279 7.47 19.99 -4.88
N PRO A 280 7.50 21.10 -5.65
CA PRO A 280 7.54 21.03 -7.10
C PRO A 280 8.79 20.25 -7.54
N LEU A 281 8.64 19.45 -8.58
CA LEU A 281 9.75 18.71 -9.17
C LEU A 281 10.60 19.63 -10.05
N ASN A 282 11.92 19.59 -9.89
CA ASN A 282 12.87 20.28 -10.75
C ASN A 282 13.19 19.46 -12.02
N GLU A 283 13.88 20.06 -12.99
CA GLU A 283 14.26 19.37 -14.24
C GLU A 283 15.07 18.09 -14.03
N ASP A 284 16.00 18.09 -13.07
CA ASP A 284 16.85 16.92 -12.80
C ASP A 284 16.02 15.76 -12.21
N ASN A 285 15.05 16.08 -11.36
CA ASN A 285 14.10 15.10 -10.85
C ASN A 285 13.23 14.53 -11.97
N MET A 286 12.74 15.37 -12.88
CA MET A 286 11.97 14.93 -14.04
C MET A 286 12.78 14.01 -14.95
N LYS A 287 14.04 14.33 -15.24
CA LYS A 287 14.93 13.45 -16.03
C LYS A 287 15.11 12.09 -15.39
N LYS A 288 15.29 12.03 -14.07
CA LYS A 288 15.40 10.77 -13.32
C LYS A 288 14.10 9.95 -13.39
N ILE A 289 12.94 10.60 -13.20
CA ILE A 289 11.62 9.97 -13.29
C ILE A 289 11.39 9.37 -14.69
N VAL A 290 11.66 10.14 -15.75
CA VAL A 290 11.57 9.65 -17.13
C VAL A 290 12.48 8.43 -17.33
N GLY A 291 13.71 8.46 -16.79
CA GLY A 291 14.62 7.33 -16.84
C GLY A 291 14.06 6.06 -16.15
N LEU A 292 13.34 6.19 -15.04
CA LEU A 292 12.68 5.06 -14.39
C LEU A 292 11.52 4.53 -15.22
N MET A 293 10.65 5.41 -15.74
CA MET A 293 9.54 5.02 -16.62
C MET A 293 10.01 4.30 -17.88
N CYS A 294 11.09 4.78 -18.51
CA CYS A 294 11.68 4.11 -19.68
C CYS A 294 12.20 2.69 -19.34
N LYS A 295 12.81 2.51 -18.17
CA LYS A 295 13.26 1.17 -17.72
C LYS A 295 12.09 0.22 -17.54
N GLU A 296 10.99 0.66 -16.96
CA GLU A 296 9.78 -0.16 -16.80
C GLU A 296 9.18 -0.57 -18.16
N VAL A 297 9.13 0.36 -19.12
CA VAL A 297 8.64 0.05 -20.48
C VAL A 297 9.55 -0.96 -21.16
N VAL A 298 10.87 -0.80 -21.07
CA VAL A 298 11.84 -1.75 -21.62
C VAL A 298 11.72 -3.12 -20.97
N GLN A 299 11.49 -3.19 -19.68
CA GLN A 299 11.30 -4.45 -18.97
C GLN A 299 10.04 -5.16 -19.45
N ARG A 300 8.90 -4.47 -19.51
CA ARG A 300 7.65 -5.04 -20.06
C ARG A 300 7.78 -5.52 -21.49
N ALA A 301 8.53 -4.79 -22.32
CA ALA A 301 8.78 -5.21 -23.71
C ALA A 301 9.70 -6.45 -23.83
N LYS A 302 10.48 -6.78 -22.80
CA LYS A 302 11.30 -8.01 -22.77
C LYS A 302 10.55 -9.23 -22.25
N GLU A 303 9.46 -9.01 -21.52
CA GLU A 303 8.62 -10.07 -20.97
C GLU A 303 7.53 -10.55 -21.96
N GLN A 304 7.32 -9.81 -23.04
CA GLN A 304 6.53 -10.19 -24.22
C GLN A 304 7.38 -10.90 -25.30
#